data_0f97b418e69ac38f5919dda66a5253d0
#
_entry.id   0f97b418e69ac38f5919dda66a5253d0
#
_cell.length_a   1.000
_cell.length_b   1.000
_cell.length_c   1.000
_cell.angle_alpha   90.00
_cell.angle_beta   90.00
_cell.angle_gamma   90.00
#
_symmetry.space_group_name_H-M   'P 1'
#
loop_
_entity.id
_entity.type
_entity.pdbx_description
1 polymer ?
#
loop_
_entity_poly.entity_id
_entity_poly.type
_entity_poly.pdbx_seq_one_letter_code
_entity_poly.pdbx_strand_id
1 'polypeptide(L)'
;MMIPPGSTIGIIGGGQLGRMLAIAAAELGYRSHVYAPEASGPATEVAAEWTHGAYDDEASLRRFVDACDVITYEFENLPVEALAATEGLKPFHPPVEALRLAQDRALEKDFAGRLGLDTAPWAKVDSLDDLRAAIAHIGAPAILKTRRFGYDGKGQARLRSADDAEAAWDAIGRQPAVLEGFVHFAAEFSVLLARDEDGNSIAWDAVTNVHRDGILALSSVPPDGLVRQQAATAIHHARTLADALGYVGVLAVEFFGGPDGPIFNEMAPRVHNSGHWTIEGAISSQFENHVRAICGLPLGSTALTGISVTMDNLIGEEAERWPDILAERDAHLHLYGKHLRPGRKMGHVTRVKR
;
A
#
# COMPACT_ATOMS: atom_id res chain seq x y z
N MET A 1 -20.85 2.28 -13.27
CA MET A 1 -22.29 2.37 -12.79
C MET A 1 -22.28 2.78 -11.33
N MET A 2 -23.12 3.76 -10.92
CA MET A 2 -23.14 4.22 -9.53
C MET A 2 -23.86 3.20 -8.62
N ILE A 3 -23.20 2.75 -7.56
CA ILE A 3 -23.74 1.87 -6.52
C ILE A 3 -24.31 2.77 -5.41
N PRO A 4 -25.63 2.67 -5.08
CA PRO A 4 -26.26 3.61 -4.14
C PRO A 4 -25.91 3.29 -2.67
N PRO A 5 -25.95 4.27 -1.75
CA PRO A 5 -25.92 4.03 -0.30
C PRO A 5 -26.97 2.99 0.13
N GLY A 6 -26.67 2.22 1.15
CA GLY A 6 -27.44 1.04 1.57
C GLY A 6 -26.94 -0.26 0.96
N SER A 7 -26.16 -0.22 -0.13
CA SER A 7 -25.49 -1.39 -0.72
C SER A 7 -24.36 -1.90 0.16
N THR A 8 -23.92 -3.13 -0.09
CA THR A 8 -22.86 -3.82 0.68
C THR A 8 -21.55 -3.84 -0.07
N ILE A 9 -20.51 -3.28 0.54
CA ILE A 9 -19.13 -3.34 0.06
C ILE A 9 -18.44 -4.56 0.71
N GLY A 10 -18.02 -5.52 -0.12
CA GLY A 10 -17.20 -6.65 0.32
C GLY A 10 -15.73 -6.23 0.44
N ILE A 11 -15.10 -6.50 1.59
CA ILE A 11 -13.70 -6.18 1.86
C ILE A 11 -12.95 -7.48 2.17
N ILE A 12 -12.01 -7.87 1.32
CA ILE A 12 -11.17 -9.05 1.53
C ILE A 12 -9.93 -8.64 2.32
N GLY A 13 -9.86 -9.12 3.57
CA GLY A 13 -8.83 -8.80 4.56
C GLY A 13 -9.42 -8.21 5.85
N GLY A 14 -8.94 -8.72 6.99
CA GLY A 14 -9.44 -8.39 8.33
C GLY A 14 -8.59 -7.37 9.10
N GLY A 15 -7.61 -6.73 8.44
CA GLY A 15 -6.62 -5.85 9.06
C GLY A 15 -7.09 -4.41 9.30
N GLN A 16 -6.13 -3.54 9.66
CA GLN A 16 -6.43 -2.14 9.98
C GLN A 16 -6.88 -1.32 8.77
N LEU A 17 -6.42 -1.64 7.56
CA LEU A 17 -6.87 -0.93 6.36
C LEU A 17 -8.34 -1.24 6.08
N GLY A 18 -8.74 -2.51 6.22
CA GLY A 18 -10.13 -2.93 6.14
C GLY A 18 -11.01 -2.27 7.20
N ARG A 19 -10.51 -2.11 8.45
CA ARG A 19 -11.19 -1.33 9.49
C ARG A 19 -11.48 0.10 9.04
N MET A 20 -10.48 0.80 8.53
CA MET A 20 -10.63 2.20 8.09
C MET A 20 -11.51 2.31 6.83
N LEU A 21 -11.44 1.34 5.92
CA LEU A 21 -12.37 1.26 4.78
C LEU A 21 -13.82 1.04 5.23
N ALA A 22 -14.05 0.14 6.19
CA ALA A 22 -15.39 -0.12 6.72
C ALA A 22 -15.98 1.11 7.42
N ILE A 23 -15.16 1.89 8.15
CA ILE A 23 -15.58 3.16 8.77
C ILE A 23 -15.95 4.17 7.69
N ALA A 24 -15.10 4.39 6.68
CA ALA A 24 -15.38 5.32 5.58
C ALA A 24 -16.62 4.90 4.77
N ALA A 25 -16.83 3.60 4.57
CA ALA A 25 -18.04 3.08 3.94
C ALA A 25 -19.29 3.43 4.76
N ALA A 26 -19.24 3.24 6.08
CA ALA A 26 -20.35 3.55 6.98
C ALA A 26 -20.69 5.05 7.01
N GLU A 27 -19.69 5.94 6.96
CA GLU A 27 -19.87 7.40 6.88
C GLU A 27 -20.62 7.82 5.61
N LEU A 28 -20.47 7.07 4.50
CA LEU A 28 -21.17 7.29 3.24
C LEU A 28 -22.49 6.47 3.14
N GLY A 29 -22.91 5.79 4.21
CA GLY A 29 -24.16 5.05 4.28
C GLY A 29 -24.12 3.66 3.63
N TYR A 30 -22.93 3.11 3.36
CA TYR A 30 -22.77 1.73 2.88
C TYR A 30 -22.63 0.75 4.05
N ARG A 31 -23.05 -0.49 3.81
CA ARG A 31 -22.73 -1.63 4.68
C ARG A 31 -21.39 -2.21 4.25
N SER A 32 -20.62 -2.71 5.21
CA SER A 32 -19.40 -3.45 4.92
C SER A 32 -19.55 -4.92 5.31
N HIS A 33 -19.09 -5.81 4.44
CA HIS A 33 -18.99 -7.24 4.71
C HIS A 33 -17.51 -7.63 4.58
N VAL A 34 -16.90 -8.12 5.66
CA VAL A 34 -15.46 -8.48 5.68
C VAL A 34 -15.31 -9.99 5.47
N TYR A 35 -14.35 -10.39 4.66
CA TYR A 35 -13.90 -11.78 4.50
C TYR A 35 -12.47 -11.94 5.00
N ALA A 36 -12.26 -12.80 5.99
CA ALA A 36 -10.93 -13.00 6.59
C ALA A 36 -10.78 -14.39 7.21
N PRO A 37 -9.55 -14.96 7.25
CA PRO A 37 -9.28 -16.25 7.88
C PRO A 37 -9.09 -16.17 9.39
N GLU A 38 -9.00 -14.98 9.97
CA GLU A 38 -8.87 -14.80 11.41
C GLU A 38 -10.26 -14.85 12.08
N ALA A 39 -10.32 -15.40 13.30
CA ALA A 39 -11.55 -15.49 14.08
C ALA A 39 -12.04 -14.11 14.57
N SER A 40 -11.17 -13.12 14.66
CA SER A 40 -11.49 -11.71 14.91
C SER A 40 -10.32 -10.84 14.46
N GLY A 41 -10.57 -9.59 14.13
CA GLY A 41 -9.54 -8.66 13.70
C GLY A 41 -10.05 -7.23 13.61
N PRO A 42 -9.16 -6.26 13.38
CA PRO A 42 -9.50 -4.85 13.34
C PRO A 42 -10.72 -4.50 12.47
N ALA A 43 -10.85 -5.11 11.29
CA ALA A 43 -11.95 -4.84 10.38
C ALA A 43 -13.25 -5.50 10.81
N THR A 44 -13.20 -6.74 11.32
CA THR A 44 -14.38 -7.50 11.73
C THR A 44 -15.10 -6.87 12.92
N GLU A 45 -14.39 -6.10 13.76
CA GLU A 45 -14.98 -5.39 14.91
C GLU A 45 -15.89 -4.22 14.54
N VAL A 46 -15.77 -3.70 13.29
CA VAL A 46 -16.52 -2.51 12.83
C VAL A 46 -17.37 -2.79 11.59
N ALA A 47 -17.22 -3.94 10.98
CA ALA A 47 -18.01 -4.34 9.81
C ALA A 47 -19.46 -4.66 10.20
N ALA A 48 -20.39 -4.42 9.27
CA ALA A 48 -21.80 -4.81 9.45
C ALA A 48 -21.96 -6.33 9.41
N GLU A 49 -21.15 -7.01 8.60
CA GLU A 49 -21.15 -8.47 8.43
C GLU A 49 -19.71 -8.97 8.29
N TRP A 50 -19.48 -10.21 8.66
CA TRP A 50 -18.19 -10.87 8.55
C TRP A 50 -18.34 -12.35 8.20
N THR A 51 -17.53 -12.82 7.24
CA THR A 51 -17.39 -14.22 6.88
C THR A 51 -15.99 -14.72 7.22
N HIS A 52 -15.92 -15.74 8.07
CA HIS A 52 -14.69 -16.46 8.37
C HIS A 52 -14.43 -17.50 7.28
N GLY A 53 -13.31 -17.40 6.56
CA GLY A 53 -12.92 -18.33 5.52
C GLY A 53 -11.47 -18.13 5.08
N ALA A 54 -10.81 -19.22 4.68
CA ALA A 54 -9.47 -19.16 4.11
C ALA A 54 -9.49 -18.43 2.76
N TYR A 55 -8.45 -17.69 2.44
CA TYR A 55 -8.39 -16.92 1.18
C TYR A 55 -8.33 -17.80 -0.08
N ASP A 56 -8.02 -19.10 0.05
CA ASP A 56 -8.02 -20.12 -0.99
C ASP A 56 -9.30 -20.99 -1.00
N ASP A 57 -10.27 -20.74 -0.12
CA ASP A 57 -11.59 -21.39 -0.15
C ASP A 57 -12.49 -20.70 -1.18
N GLU A 58 -12.40 -21.14 -2.43
CA GLU A 58 -13.19 -20.59 -3.55
C GLU A 58 -14.69 -20.65 -3.30
N ALA A 59 -15.21 -21.70 -2.63
CA ALA A 59 -16.63 -21.84 -2.38
C ALA A 59 -17.14 -20.80 -1.37
N SER A 60 -16.36 -20.52 -0.32
CA SER A 60 -16.67 -19.49 0.66
C SER A 60 -16.50 -18.08 0.08
N LEU A 61 -15.45 -17.86 -0.72
CA LEU A 61 -15.23 -16.60 -1.44
C LEU A 61 -16.40 -16.29 -2.39
N ARG A 62 -16.86 -17.28 -3.15
CA ARG A 62 -18.00 -17.10 -4.06
C ARG A 62 -19.27 -16.70 -3.32
N ARG A 63 -19.61 -17.39 -2.22
CA ARG A 63 -20.77 -17.03 -1.38
C ARG A 63 -20.66 -15.60 -0.81
N PHE A 64 -19.44 -15.22 -0.38
CA PHE A 64 -19.18 -13.87 0.09
C PHE A 64 -19.39 -12.83 -1.02
N VAL A 65 -18.82 -13.07 -2.22
CA VAL A 65 -18.98 -12.18 -3.38
C VAL A 65 -20.43 -12.03 -3.78
N ASP A 66 -21.22 -13.13 -3.80
CA ASP A 66 -22.64 -13.12 -4.14
C ASP A 66 -23.47 -12.26 -3.17
N ALA A 67 -23.05 -12.16 -1.90
CA ALA A 67 -23.70 -11.36 -0.87
C ALA A 67 -23.38 -9.86 -0.91
N CYS A 68 -22.46 -9.43 -1.79
CA CYS A 68 -21.99 -8.04 -1.88
C CYS A 68 -22.41 -7.40 -3.23
N ASP A 69 -22.36 -6.07 -3.29
CA ASP A 69 -22.64 -5.30 -4.51
C ASP A 69 -21.36 -4.89 -5.25
N VAL A 70 -20.28 -4.69 -4.53
CA VAL A 70 -18.93 -4.42 -5.04
C VAL A 70 -17.91 -5.03 -4.10
N ILE A 71 -16.78 -5.48 -4.65
CA ILE A 71 -15.70 -6.12 -3.90
C ILE A 71 -14.44 -5.26 -3.97
N THR A 72 -13.78 -5.17 -2.83
CA THR A 72 -12.42 -4.61 -2.71
C THR A 72 -11.57 -5.47 -1.77
N TYR A 73 -10.29 -5.15 -1.66
CA TYR A 73 -9.36 -5.83 -0.76
C TYR A 73 -8.47 -4.82 -0.02
N GLU A 74 -7.98 -5.23 1.14
CA GLU A 74 -7.02 -4.45 1.95
C GLU A 74 -5.67 -5.16 2.12
N PHE A 75 -5.60 -6.46 1.75
CA PHE A 75 -4.43 -7.30 1.92
C PHE A 75 -3.81 -7.67 0.57
N GLU A 76 -2.48 -7.53 0.43
CA GLU A 76 -1.80 -7.73 -0.84
C GLU A 76 -1.47 -9.18 -1.15
N ASN A 77 -1.24 -10.02 -0.12
CA ASN A 77 -0.82 -11.41 -0.32
C ASN A 77 -2.00 -12.37 -0.45
N LEU A 78 -3.03 -11.98 -1.22
CA LEU A 78 -4.16 -12.83 -1.53
C LEU A 78 -3.82 -13.81 -2.65
N PRO A 79 -4.34 -15.05 -2.64
CA PRO A 79 -4.17 -15.99 -3.75
C PRO A 79 -4.89 -15.46 -5.00
N VAL A 80 -4.13 -14.99 -5.98
CA VAL A 80 -4.67 -14.38 -7.21
C VAL A 80 -5.58 -15.35 -7.97
N GLU A 81 -5.21 -16.62 -7.98
CA GLU A 81 -5.97 -17.69 -8.65
C GLU A 81 -7.37 -17.85 -8.05
N ALA A 82 -7.49 -17.80 -6.71
CA ALA A 82 -8.78 -17.89 -6.03
C ALA A 82 -9.65 -16.65 -6.27
N LEU A 83 -9.03 -15.45 -6.33
CA LEU A 83 -9.75 -14.23 -6.66
C LEU A 83 -10.20 -14.21 -8.11
N ALA A 84 -9.37 -14.68 -9.05
CA ALA A 84 -9.74 -14.78 -10.46
C ALA A 84 -10.98 -15.64 -10.70
N ALA A 85 -11.22 -16.66 -9.87
CA ALA A 85 -12.43 -17.47 -9.92
C ALA A 85 -13.73 -16.71 -9.55
N THR A 86 -13.60 -15.51 -8.98
CA THR A 86 -14.74 -14.63 -8.61
C THR A 86 -14.89 -13.43 -9.55
N GLU A 87 -13.93 -13.20 -10.46
CA GLU A 87 -14.01 -12.12 -11.44
C GLU A 87 -15.25 -12.25 -12.32
N GLY A 88 -15.87 -11.13 -12.62
CA GLY A 88 -17.11 -11.08 -13.45
C GLY A 88 -18.40 -11.41 -12.70
N LEU A 89 -18.36 -11.91 -11.46
CA LEU A 89 -19.57 -12.13 -10.65
C LEU A 89 -20.13 -10.80 -10.13
N LYS A 90 -19.25 -9.93 -9.66
CA LYS A 90 -19.55 -8.58 -9.17
C LYS A 90 -18.45 -7.62 -9.60
N PRO A 91 -18.66 -6.29 -9.60
CA PRO A 91 -17.57 -5.32 -9.74
C PRO A 91 -16.50 -5.60 -8.70
N PHE A 92 -15.25 -5.78 -9.15
CA PHE A 92 -14.10 -6.10 -8.31
C PHE A 92 -13.03 -5.03 -8.52
N HIS A 93 -12.77 -4.23 -7.50
CA HIS A 93 -11.86 -3.08 -7.56
C HIS A 93 -10.93 -3.02 -6.34
N PRO A 94 -9.66 -2.76 -6.56
CA PRO A 94 -8.94 -2.64 -7.85
C PRO A 94 -8.88 -3.98 -8.60
N PRO A 95 -8.47 -3.97 -9.91
CA PRO A 95 -8.42 -5.20 -10.70
C PRO A 95 -7.38 -6.18 -10.13
N VAL A 96 -7.70 -7.48 -10.19
CA VAL A 96 -6.82 -8.56 -9.68
C VAL A 96 -5.44 -8.55 -10.35
N GLU A 97 -5.35 -8.09 -11.60
CA GLU A 97 -4.07 -7.92 -12.30
C GLU A 97 -3.12 -6.95 -11.58
N ALA A 98 -3.64 -5.86 -10.98
CA ALA A 98 -2.82 -4.94 -10.19
C ALA A 98 -2.20 -5.64 -8.98
N LEU A 99 -2.97 -6.52 -8.32
CA LEU A 99 -2.48 -7.34 -7.23
C LEU A 99 -1.42 -8.35 -7.68
N ARG A 100 -1.65 -9.02 -8.82
CA ARG A 100 -0.72 -9.98 -9.41
C ARG A 100 0.65 -9.35 -9.72
N LEU A 101 0.65 -8.14 -10.24
CA LEU A 101 1.88 -7.40 -10.53
C LEU A 101 2.59 -6.95 -9.25
N ALA A 102 1.87 -6.37 -8.30
CA ALA A 102 2.45 -5.87 -7.06
C ALA A 102 3.01 -6.99 -6.15
N GLN A 103 2.47 -8.20 -6.24
CA GLN A 103 2.95 -9.36 -5.46
C GLN A 103 4.34 -9.87 -5.87
N ASP A 104 4.82 -9.55 -7.07
CA ASP A 104 6.09 -10.06 -7.60
C ASP A 104 6.99 -8.90 -8.05
N ARG A 105 8.04 -8.62 -7.30
CA ARG A 105 8.97 -7.51 -7.56
C ARG A 105 9.56 -7.50 -8.96
N ALA A 106 9.76 -8.67 -9.58
CA ALA A 106 10.29 -8.73 -10.94
C ALA A 106 9.23 -8.31 -11.96
N LEU A 107 7.98 -8.75 -11.79
CA LEU A 107 6.86 -8.34 -12.66
C LEU A 107 6.56 -6.85 -12.50
N GLU A 108 6.57 -6.37 -11.27
CA GLU A 108 6.30 -4.96 -10.94
C GLU A 108 7.35 -4.02 -11.57
N LYS A 109 8.64 -4.34 -11.42
CA LYS A 109 9.73 -3.54 -12.00
C LYS A 109 9.75 -3.60 -13.54
N ASP A 110 9.50 -4.77 -14.12
CA ASP A 110 9.37 -4.91 -15.57
C ASP A 110 8.19 -4.08 -16.10
N PHE A 111 7.06 -4.11 -15.40
CA PHE A 111 5.88 -3.32 -15.76
C PHE A 111 6.18 -1.81 -15.68
N ALA A 112 6.77 -1.34 -14.59
CA ALA A 112 7.16 0.06 -14.44
C ALA A 112 8.16 0.51 -15.50
N GLY A 113 9.19 -0.30 -15.77
CA GLY A 113 10.19 -0.02 -16.79
C GLY A 113 9.61 0.06 -18.21
N ARG A 114 8.68 -0.83 -18.57
CA ARG A 114 7.96 -0.76 -19.87
C ARG A 114 7.13 0.50 -20.04
N LEU A 115 6.69 1.10 -18.95
CA LEU A 115 5.97 2.37 -18.95
C LEU A 115 6.88 3.60 -18.88
N GLY A 116 8.22 3.39 -18.89
CA GLY A 116 9.20 4.47 -18.89
C GLY A 116 9.51 5.05 -17.51
N LEU A 117 9.17 4.36 -16.44
CA LEU A 117 9.57 4.76 -15.09
C LEU A 117 11.00 4.30 -14.81
N ASP A 118 11.82 5.18 -14.25
CA ASP A 118 13.15 4.82 -13.77
C ASP A 118 13.03 3.93 -12.53
N THR A 119 13.78 2.83 -12.50
CA THR A 119 13.90 1.92 -11.36
C THR A 119 15.37 1.80 -10.93
N ALA A 120 15.64 1.32 -9.72
CA ALA A 120 16.98 0.83 -9.41
C ALA A 120 17.42 -0.18 -10.49
N PRO A 121 18.71 -0.22 -10.90
CA PRO A 121 19.20 -1.33 -11.73
C PRO A 121 18.86 -2.66 -11.07
N TRP A 122 18.26 -3.59 -11.79
CA TRP A 122 17.84 -4.85 -11.19
C TRP A 122 18.01 -6.05 -12.12
N ALA A 123 18.09 -7.23 -11.52
CA ALA A 123 18.11 -8.49 -12.25
C ALA A 123 17.31 -9.56 -11.49
N LYS A 124 16.67 -10.43 -12.25
CA LYS A 124 15.99 -11.61 -11.72
C LYS A 124 17.03 -12.67 -11.27
N VAL A 125 16.77 -13.30 -10.12
CA VAL A 125 17.64 -14.28 -9.49
C VAL A 125 16.80 -15.49 -9.09
N ASP A 126 16.99 -16.61 -9.77
CA ASP A 126 16.32 -17.87 -9.47
C ASP A 126 17.31 -18.94 -8.92
N SER A 127 18.63 -18.64 -8.96
CA SER A 127 19.71 -19.49 -8.46
C SER A 127 20.90 -18.69 -7.92
N LEU A 128 21.80 -19.34 -7.21
CA LEU A 128 23.04 -18.71 -6.76
C LEU A 128 23.94 -18.28 -7.94
N ASP A 129 23.92 -19.02 -9.04
CA ASP A 129 24.69 -18.66 -10.24
C ASP A 129 24.09 -17.43 -10.94
N ASP A 130 22.74 -17.30 -10.97
CA ASP A 130 22.09 -16.06 -11.42
C ASP A 130 22.46 -14.87 -10.53
N LEU A 131 22.54 -15.09 -9.21
CA LEU A 131 22.96 -14.04 -8.28
C LEU A 131 24.39 -13.58 -8.57
N ARG A 132 25.32 -14.50 -8.78
CA ARG A 132 26.71 -14.17 -9.14
C ARG A 132 26.80 -13.41 -10.46
N ALA A 133 26.03 -13.84 -11.47
CA ALA A 133 25.95 -13.16 -12.76
C ALA A 133 25.33 -11.74 -12.61
N ALA A 134 24.27 -11.60 -11.81
CA ALA A 134 23.64 -10.33 -11.53
C ALA A 134 24.59 -9.37 -10.81
N ILE A 135 25.36 -9.83 -9.83
CA ILE A 135 26.38 -9.01 -9.15
C ILE A 135 27.47 -8.55 -10.11
N ALA A 136 27.92 -9.43 -11.02
CA ALA A 136 28.92 -9.08 -12.03
C ALA A 136 28.42 -7.99 -12.99
N HIS A 137 27.11 -7.91 -13.24
CA HIS A 137 26.50 -6.92 -14.13
C HIS A 137 26.13 -5.61 -13.42
N ILE A 138 25.48 -5.71 -12.25
CA ILE A 138 24.95 -4.55 -11.50
C ILE A 138 26.01 -3.95 -10.59
N GLY A 139 26.91 -4.79 -10.03
CA GLY A 139 27.90 -4.39 -9.05
C GLY A 139 27.43 -4.52 -7.61
N ALA A 140 28.30 -4.11 -6.69
CA ALA A 140 28.04 -3.96 -5.27
C ALA A 140 28.42 -2.53 -4.83
N PRO A 141 27.75 -1.96 -3.81
CA PRO A 141 26.74 -2.59 -2.96
C PRO A 141 25.40 -2.82 -3.66
N ALA A 142 24.68 -3.88 -3.23
CA ALA A 142 23.38 -4.27 -3.78
C ALA A 142 22.47 -4.85 -2.68
N ILE A 143 21.18 -4.99 -2.98
CA ILE A 143 20.22 -5.59 -2.07
C ILE A 143 19.53 -6.75 -2.80
N LEU A 144 19.62 -7.94 -2.22
CA LEU A 144 18.87 -9.11 -2.67
C LEU A 144 17.53 -9.15 -1.94
N LYS A 145 16.42 -9.18 -2.67
CA LYS A 145 15.06 -9.19 -2.11
C LYS A 145 14.28 -10.38 -2.64
N THR A 146 13.58 -11.12 -1.78
CA THR A 146 12.64 -12.14 -2.26
C THR A 146 11.62 -11.52 -3.20
N ARG A 147 11.26 -12.21 -4.27
CA ARG A 147 10.28 -11.71 -5.25
C ARG A 147 8.90 -11.52 -4.65
N ARG A 148 8.50 -12.40 -3.71
CA ARG A 148 7.17 -12.40 -3.08
C ARG A 148 7.30 -12.42 -1.56
N PHE A 149 6.26 -11.97 -0.87
CA PHE A 149 6.11 -12.02 0.60
C PHE A 149 7.13 -11.21 1.42
N GLY A 150 7.92 -10.35 0.79
CA GLY A 150 8.81 -9.40 1.48
C GLY A 150 8.03 -8.15 1.91
N TYR A 151 8.14 -7.76 3.19
CA TYR A 151 7.53 -6.53 3.73
C TYR A 151 8.31 -6.02 4.95
N ASP A 152 8.22 -4.72 5.23
CA ASP A 152 8.84 -4.09 6.41
C ASP A 152 10.29 -4.57 6.64
N GLY A 153 11.10 -4.62 5.58
CA GLY A 153 12.50 -5.04 5.63
C GLY A 153 12.77 -6.55 5.72
N LYS A 154 11.75 -7.39 5.75
CA LYS A 154 11.88 -8.86 5.76
C LYS A 154 12.10 -9.40 4.34
N GLY A 155 12.78 -10.55 4.26
CA GLY A 155 13.06 -11.20 2.98
C GLY A 155 14.10 -10.44 2.13
N GLN A 156 15.02 -9.71 2.77
CA GLN A 156 16.10 -9.01 2.08
C GLN A 156 17.45 -9.23 2.75
N ALA A 157 18.51 -9.20 1.95
CA ALA A 157 19.90 -9.25 2.37
C ALA A 157 20.73 -8.20 1.64
N ARG A 158 21.60 -7.50 2.37
CA ARG A 158 22.54 -6.53 1.78
C ARG A 158 23.83 -7.23 1.38
N LEU A 159 24.28 -6.97 0.17
CA LEU A 159 25.60 -7.37 -0.33
C LEU A 159 26.49 -6.14 -0.37
N ARG A 160 27.63 -6.20 0.29
CA ARG A 160 28.67 -5.15 0.27
C ARG A 160 29.71 -5.44 -0.81
N SER A 161 29.92 -6.72 -1.12
CA SER A 161 30.83 -7.22 -2.14
C SER A 161 30.26 -8.49 -2.80
N ALA A 162 30.92 -8.96 -3.85
CA ALA A 162 30.56 -10.22 -4.51
C ALA A 162 30.73 -11.45 -3.60
N ASP A 163 31.61 -11.35 -2.60
CA ASP A 163 31.87 -12.45 -1.65
C ASP A 163 30.68 -12.73 -0.73
N ASP A 164 29.76 -11.75 -0.58
CA ASP A 164 28.55 -11.90 0.23
C ASP A 164 27.46 -12.75 -0.45
N ALA A 165 27.63 -13.16 -1.71
CA ALA A 165 26.59 -13.77 -2.53
C ALA A 165 25.96 -15.02 -1.89
N GLU A 166 26.77 -15.96 -1.42
CA GLU A 166 26.29 -17.20 -0.83
C GLU A 166 25.56 -16.95 0.50
N ALA A 167 26.13 -16.11 1.37
CA ALA A 167 25.50 -15.75 2.63
C ALA A 167 24.18 -14.98 2.44
N ALA A 168 24.10 -14.09 1.45
CA ALA A 168 22.88 -13.39 1.12
C ALA A 168 21.80 -14.31 0.56
N TRP A 169 22.19 -15.25 -0.31
CA TRP A 169 21.27 -16.26 -0.86
C TRP A 169 20.69 -17.17 0.23
N ASP A 170 21.54 -17.60 1.18
CA ASP A 170 21.11 -18.38 2.34
C ASP A 170 20.19 -17.57 3.26
N ALA A 171 20.50 -16.31 3.50
CA ALA A 171 19.73 -15.43 4.38
C ALA A 171 18.28 -15.21 3.90
N ILE A 172 18.02 -15.23 2.59
CA ILE A 172 16.66 -15.14 2.02
C ILE A 172 16.00 -16.53 1.85
N GLY A 173 16.61 -17.61 2.37
CA GLY A 173 16.08 -18.96 2.29
C GLY A 173 16.18 -19.60 0.90
N ARG A 174 17.12 -19.15 0.07
CA ARG A 174 17.36 -19.66 -1.30
C ARG A 174 16.11 -19.59 -2.19
N GLN A 175 15.31 -18.55 -2.01
CA GLN A 175 14.05 -18.37 -2.74
C GLN A 175 14.25 -17.49 -3.98
N PRO A 176 13.36 -17.59 -5.00
CA PRO A 176 13.34 -16.67 -6.12
C PRO A 176 13.36 -15.21 -5.64
N ALA A 177 14.26 -14.42 -6.22
CA ALA A 177 14.60 -13.08 -5.76
C ALA A 177 14.80 -12.10 -6.92
N VAL A 178 14.98 -10.83 -6.59
CA VAL A 178 15.59 -9.80 -7.43
C VAL A 178 16.83 -9.26 -6.74
N LEU A 179 17.89 -9.04 -7.48
CA LEU A 179 19.03 -8.23 -7.04
C LEU A 179 18.80 -6.81 -7.50
N GLU A 180 18.82 -5.85 -6.58
CA GLU A 180 18.73 -4.42 -6.88
C GLU A 180 20.06 -3.73 -6.54
N GLY A 181 20.56 -2.93 -7.48
CA GLY A 181 21.68 -2.02 -7.22
C GLY A 181 21.31 -1.03 -6.11
N PHE A 182 22.29 -0.68 -5.31
CA PHE A 182 22.07 0.28 -4.23
C PHE A 182 21.77 1.67 -4.80
N VAL A 183 20.61 2.22 -4.44
CA VAL A 183 20.23 3.57 -4.82
C VAL A 183 20.69 4.55 -3.77
N HIS A 184 21.47 5.54 -4.19
CA HIS A 184 21.77 6.71 -3.36
C HIS A 184 20.64 7.72 -3.52
N PHE A 185 19.81 7.85 -2.52
CA PHE A 185 18.68 8.76 -2.51
C PHE A 185 18.79 9.79 -1.38
N ALA A 186 18.22 10.96 -1.59
CA ALA A 186 18.18 12.03 -0.60
C ALA A 186 16.85 12.06 0.19
N ALA A 187 15.81 11.41 -0.34
CA ALA A 187 14.50 11.34 0.30
C ALA A 187 13.77 10.07 -0.13
N GLU A 188 12.91 9.58 0.75
CA GLU A 188 11.87 8.59 0.42
C GLU A 188 10.51 9.30 0.45
N PHE A 189 9.66 9.02 -0.53
CA PHE A 189 8.36 9.65 -0.60
C PHE A 189 7.35 8.77 -1.36
N SER A 190 6.08 9.07 -1.17
CA SER A 190 5.00 8.36 -1.86
C SER A 190 4.00 9.33 -2.49
N VAL A 191 3.34 8.85 -3.52
CA VAL A 191 2.18 9.47 -4.15
C VAL A 191 0.98 8.58 -3.93
N LEU A 192 -0.12 9.16 -3.45
CA LEU A 192 -1.42 8.53 -3.40
C LEU A 192 -2.29 9.13 -4.50
N LEU A 193 -2.94 8.26 -5.24
CA LEU A 193 -3.82 8.61 -6.35
C LEU A 193 -5.15 7.87 -6.19
N ALA A 194 -6.28 8.55 -6.35
CA ALA A 194 -7.58 7.92 -6.55
C ALA A 194 -7.98 8.04 -8.02
N ARG A 195 -8.52 6.96 -8.60
CA ARG A 195 -8.99 6.90 -9.98
C ARG A 195 -10.35 6.21 -10.04
N ASP A 196 -11.30 6.79 -10.80
CA ASP A 196 -12.63 6.25 -11.02
C ASP A 196 -12.70 5.37 -12.30
N GLU A 197 -13.89 4.76 -12.55
CA GLU A 197 -14.14 3.93 -13.73
C GLU A 197 -14.02 4.69 -15.06
N ASP A 198 -14.28 6.01 -15.06
CA ASP A 198 -14.22 6.85 -16.25
C ASP A 198 -12.78 7.29 -16.59
N GLY A 199 -11.81 6.95 -15.75
CA GLY A 199 -10.41 7.31 -15.90
C GLY A 199 -10.03 8.65 -15.31
N ASN A 200 -10.96 9.36 -14.66
CA ASN A 200 -10.61 10.57 -13.95
C ASN A 200 -9.78 10.23 -12.72
N SER A 201 -8.71 10.98 -12.50
CA SER A 201 -7.82 10.75 -11.37
C SER A 201 -7.45 12.02 -10.64
N ILE A 202 -7.36 11.91 -9.33
CA ILE A 202 -6.89 12.97 -8.44
C ILE A 202 -5.77 12.42 -7.56
N ALA A 203 -4.79 13.25 -7.24
CA ALA A 203 -3.70 12.88 -6.33
C ALA A 203 -3.72 13.81 -5.11
N TRP A 204 -3.33 13.27 -3.96
CA TRP A 204 -2.94 14.08 -2.81
C TRP A 204 -1.52 14.62 -3.02
N ASP A 205 -1.13 15.58 -2.20
CA ASP A 205 0.26 16.05 -2.17
C ASP A 205 1.20 14.85 -1.96
N ALA A 206 2.35 14.89 -2.62
CA ALA A 206 3.39 13.90 -2.39
C ALA A 206 3.81 13.92 -0.91
N VAL A 207 4.03 12.74 -0.35
CA VAL A 207 4.25 12.54 1.08
C VAL A 207 5.71 12.23 1.33
N THR A 208 6.42 13.10 2.05
CA THR A 208 7.78 12.76 2.52
C THR A 208 7.70 11.72 3.62
N ASN A 209 8.44 10.63 3.46
CA ASN A 209 8.43 9.48 4.36
C ASN A 209 9.78 9.30 5.06
N VAL A 210 9.73 8.93 6.33
CA VAL A 210 10.90 8.53 7.11
C VAL A 210 10.69 7.12 7.62
N HIS A 211 11.60 6.21 7.22
CA HIS A 211 11.60 4.84 7.71
C HIS A 211 12.63 4.66 8.83
N ARG A 212 12.30 3.85 9.83
CA ARG A 212 13.19 3.37 10.89
C ARG A 212 13.17 1.85 10.86
N ASP A 213 14.33 1.24 10.72
CA ASP A 213 14.48 -0.22 10.61
C ASP A 213 13.58 -0.86 9.53
N GLY A 214 13.37 -0.15 8.42
CA GLY A 214 12.53 -0.60 7.30
C GLY A 214 11.02 -0.42 7.52
N ILE A 215 10.60 0.18 8.63
CA ILE A 215 9.20 0.44 8.94
C ILE A 215 8.91 1.93 8.81
N LEU A 216 7.86 2.31 8.09
CA LEU A 216 7.43 3.70 7.99
C LEU A 216 7.12 4.25 9.39
N ALA A 217 7.87 5.25 9.84
CA ALA A 217 7.74 5.88 11.15
C ALA A 217 6.98 7.21 11.07
N LEU A 218 7.31 8.06 10.08
CA LEU A 218 6.74 9.41 9.95
C LEU A 218 6.41 9.71 8.49
N SER A 219 5.27 10.35 8.26
CA SER A 219 4.87 10.94 6.99
C SER A 219 4.58 12.44 7.19
N SER A 220 4.98 13.29 6.23
CA SER A 220 4.84 14.75 6.31
C SER A 220 4.34 15.35 5.00
N VAL A 221 3.40 16.30 5.08
CA VAL A 221 2.86 17.08 3.96
C VAL A 221 2.66 18.54 4.39
N PRO A 222 2.76 19.52 3.46
CA PRO A 222 3.20 19.37 2.08
C PRO A 222 4.69 19.02 2.01
N PRO A 223 5.16 18.44 0.88
CA PRO A 223 6.58 18.16 0.72
C PRO A 223 7.39 19.43 0.57
N ASP A 224 8.67 19.35 0.91
CA ASP A 224 9.66 20.40 0.70
C ASP A 224 10.84 19.90 -0.16
N GLY A 225 11.83 20.77 -0.36
CA GLY A 225 13.10 20.43 -0.99
C GLY A 225 12.96 19.62 -2.28
N LEU A 226 13.69 18.50 -2.33
CA LEU A 226 13.75 17.61 -3.49
C LEU A 226 12.39 16.96 -3.79
N VAL A 227 11.65 16.54 -2.77
CA VAL A 227 10.34 15.88 -2.96
C VAL A 227 9.36 16.83 -3.64
N ARG A 228 9.32 18.11 -3.23
CA ARG A 228 8.50 19.13 -3.90
C ARG A 228 8.87 19.30 -5.37
N GLN A 229 10.15 19.28 -5.68
CA GLN A 229 10.64 19.43 -7.07
C GLN A 229 10.24 18.23 -7.94
N GLN A 230 10.23 17.03 -7.39
CA GLN A 230 9.94 15.79 -8.12
C GLN A 230 8.46 15.37 -8.06
N ALA A 231 7.63 16.01 -7.24
CA ALA A 231 6.24 15.62 -7.00
C ALA A 231 5.40 15.54 -8.29
N ALA A 232 5.53 16.51 -9.18
CA ALA A 232 4.75 16.53 -10.43
C ALA A 232 5.09 15.34 -11.34
N THR A 233 6.37 15.00 -11.47
CA THR A 233 6.82 13.83 -12.24
C THR A 233 6.37 12.53 -11.59
N ALA A 234 6.47 12.40 -10.27
CA ALA A 234 6.01 11.22 -9.54
C ALA A 234 4.49 11.01 -9.67
N ILE A 235 3.70 12.09 -9.59
CA ILE A 235 2.25 12.05 -9.81
C ILE A 235 1.93 11.62 -11.25
N HIS A 236 2.69 12.11 -12.24
CA HIS A 236 2.53 11.66 -13.62
C HIS A 236 2.82 10.16 -13.75
N HIS A 237 3.89 9.65 -13.14
CA HIS A 237 4.23 8.22 -13.12
C HIS A 237 3.13 7.38 -12.47
N ALA A 238 2.59 7.83 -11.33
CA ALA A 238 1.48 7.14 -10.66
C ALA A 238 0.22 7.07 -11.55
N ARG A 239 -0.09 8.15 -12.29
CA ARG A 239 -1.19 8.15 -13.27
C ARG A 239 -0.94 7.18 -14.42
N THR A 240 0.28 7.17 -14.97
CA THR A 240 0.66 6.24 -16.04
C THR A 240 0.48 4.79 -15.63
N LEU A 241 0.89 4.43 -14.41
CA LEU A 241 0.68 3.09 -13.84
C LEU A 241 -0.83 2.78 -13.71
N ALA A 242 -1.59 3.71 -13.11
CA ALA A 242 -3.03 3.52 -12.90
C ALA A 242 -3.81 3.39 -14.21
N ASP A 243 -3.46 4.18 -15.25
CA ASP A 243 -4.08 4.12 -16.57
C ASP A 243 -3.76 2.80 -17.28
N ALA A 244 -2.50 2.35 -17.25
CA ALA A 244 -2.09 1.10 -17.85
C ALA A 244 -2.74 -0.13 -17.21
N LEU A 245 -3.12 -0.04 -15.92
CA LEU A 245 -3.82 -1.06 -15.17
C LEU A 245 -5.35 -1.02 -15.34
N GLY A 246 -5.92 0.04 -15.94
CA GLY A 246 -7.36 0.28 -15.85
C GLY A 246 -7.84 0.37 -14.40
N TYR A 247 -7.01 0.96 -13.54
CA TYR A 247 -7.17 0.96 -12.10
C TYR A 247 -8.41 1.72 -11.65
N VAL A 248 -9.14 1.17 -10.67
CA VAL A 248 -10.25 1.85 -9.98
C VAL A 248 -10.05 1.72 -8.47
N GLY A 249 -10.02 2.84 -7.77
CA GLY A 249 -9.72 2.89 -6.35
C GLY A 249 -8.51 3.77 -6.04
N VAL A 250 -7.92 3.59 -4.86
CA VAL A 250 -6.69 4.27 -4.43
C VAL A 250 -5.48 3.39 -4.71
N LEU A 251 -4.50 3.95 -5.40
CA LEU A 251 -3.17 3.41 -5.64
C LEU A 251 -2.15 4.24 -4.88
N ALA A 252 -1.22 3.60 -4.18
CA ALA A 252 -0.04 4.25 -3.64
C ALA A 252 1.20 3.79 -4.41
N VAL A 253 2.10 4.73 -4.70
CA VAL A 253 3.37 4.47 -5.37
C VAL A 253 4.49 5.08 -4.55
N GLU A 254 5.49 4.27 -4.21
CA GLU A 254 6.66 4.69 -3.44
C GLU A 254 7.84 4.98 -4.36
N PHE A 255 8.55 6.06 -4.06
CA PHE A 255 9.69 6.55 -4.82
C PHE A 255 10.87 6.87 -3.91
N PHE A 256 12.06 6.69 -4.47
CA PHE A 256 13.27 7.34 -3.97
C PHE A 256 13.51 8.64 -4.72
N GLY A 257 13.86 9.71 -4.00
CA GLY A 257 14.28 10.98 -4.59
C GLY A 257 15.73 10.90 -5.07
N GLY A 258 15.91 10.61 -6.35
CA GLY A 258 17.19 10.55 -7.01
C GLY A 258 17.66 11.91 -7.55
N PRO A 259 18.92 12.03 -8.00
CA PRO A 259 19.48 13.29 -8.54
C PRO A 259 18.79 13.73 -9.83
N ASP A 260 18.38 12.80 -10.68
CA ASP A 260 17.83 13.06 -12.01
C ASP A 260 16.30 12.97 -12.06
N GLY A 261 15.65 12.50 -10.98
CA GLY A 261 14.20 12.36 -10.89
C GLY A 261 13.76 11.32 -9.87
N PRO A 262 12.43 11.09 -9.77
CA PRO A 262 11.89 10.06 -8.91
C PRO A 262 12.21 8.66 -9.45
N ILE A 263 12.79 7.81 -8.61
CA ILE A 263 13.10 6.41 -8.90
C ILE A 263 11.99 5.55 -8.29
N PHE A 264 11.27 4.80 -9.11
CA PHE A 264 10.21 3.90 -8.67
C PHE A 264 10.79 2.80 -7.76
N ASN A 265 10.19 2.64 -6.59
CA ASN A 265 10.51 1.57 -5.65
C ASN A 265 9.51 0.42 -5.74
N GLU A 266 8.26 0.68 -5.32
CA GLU A 266 7.16 -0.30 -5.34
C GLU A 266 5.80 0.40 -5.42
N MET A 267 4.74 -0.34 -5.76
CA MET A 267 3.37 0.13 -5.69
C MET A 267 2.54 -0.72 -4.73
N ALA A 268 1.59 -0.10 -4.06
CA ALA A 268 0.58 -0.77 -3.26
C ALA A 268 -0.79 -0.58 -3.95
N PRO A 269 -1.39 -1.63 -4.52
CA PRO A 269 -2.66 -1.52 -5.24
C PRO A 269 -3.85 -1.45 -4.28
N ARG A 270 -3.79 -0.57 -3.30
CA ARG A 270 -4.77 -0.37 -2.22
C ARG A 270 -4.50 0.94 -1.48
N VAL A 271 -5.38 1.28 -0.54
CA VAL A 271 -5.08 2.30 0.47
C VAL A 271 -3.78 1.96 1.22
N HIS A 272 -3.01 2.98 1.60
CA HIS A 272 -1.65 2.79 2.09
C HIS A 272 -1.39 3.53 3.40
N ASN A 273 -0.44 2.99 4.19
CA ASN A 273 -0.06 3.56 5.48
C ASN A 273 0.44 5.01 5.37
N SER A 274 1.21 5.35 4.34
CA SER A 274 1.67 6.72 4.11
C SER A 274 0.54 7.72 3.79
N GLY A 275 -0.69 7.24 3.59
CA GLY A 275 -1.88 8.05 3.35
C GLY A 275 -2.82 8.16 4.55
N HIS A 276 -2.48 7.63 5.72
CA HIS A 276 -3.39 7.69 6.88
C HIS A 276 -3.62 9.12 7.37
N TRP A 277 -2.64 10.00 7.18
CA TRP A 277 -2.76 11.42 7.47
C TRP A 277 -3.95 12.11 6.78
N THR A 278 -4.44 11.52 5.68
CA THR A 278 -5.54 12.10 4.89
C THR A 278 -6.87 12.08 5.62
N ILE A 279 -7.02 11.28 6.70
CA ILE A 279 -8.27 11.21 7.48
C ILE A 279 -8.61 12.59 8.04
N GLU A 280 -7.65 13.28 8.65
CA GLU A 280 -7.83 14.62 9.22
C GLU A 280 -7.18 15.72 8.38
N GLY A 281 -6.13 15.36 7.66
CA GLY A 281 -5.29 16.30 6.94
C GLY A 281 -5.75 16.66 5.54
N ALA A 282 -6.73 15.96 4.97
CA ALA A 282 -7.32 16.27 3.68
C ALA A 282 -8.84 16.43 3.78
N ILE A 283 -9.45 17.14 2.81
CA ILE A 283 -10.91 17.29 2.75
C ILE A 283 -11.58 15.93 2.57
N SER A 284 -11.08 15.09 1.67
CA SER A 284 -11.49 13.69 1.53
C SER A 284 -10.31 12.75 1.75
N SER A 285 -10.49 11.80 2.64
CA SER A 285 -9.44 10.81 2.95
C SER A 285 -9.21 9.82 1.79
N GLN A 286 -8.08 9.13 1.82
CA GLN A 286 -7.83 8.02 0.90
C GLN A 286 -8.90 6.93 1.01
N PHE A 287 -9.43 6.68 2.21
CA PHE A 287 -10.45 5.67 2.45
C PHE A 287 -11.78 6.08 1.85
N GLU A 288 -12.20 7.32 2.06
CA GLU A 288 -13.39 7.90 1.45
C GLU A 288 -13.31 7.89 -0.08
N ASN A 289 -12.19 8.37 -0.65
CA ASN A 289 -12.02 8.39 -2.10
C ASN A 289 -11.90 6.99 -2.70
N HIS A 290 -11.38 6.01 -1.96
CA HIS A 290 -11.41 4.61 -2.39
C HIS A 290 -12.85 4.10 -2.50
N VAL A 291 -13.67 4.32 -1.47
CA VAL A 291 -15.09 3.95 -1.47
C VAL A 291 -15.84 4.68 -2.59
N ARG A 292 -15.61 5.98 -2.78
CA ARG A 292 -16.21 6.74 -3.87
C ARG A 292 -15.86 6.15 -5.24
N ALA A 293 -14.59 5.88 -5.48
CA ALA A 293 -14.10 5.33 -6.75
C ALA A 293 -14.75 3.99 -7.08
N ILE A 294 -14.70 3.02 -6.15
CA ILE A 294 -15.24 1.66 -6.38
C ILE A 294 -16.77 1.61 -6.45
N CYS A 295 -17.46 2.61 -5.91
CA CYS A 295 -18.92 2.75 -5.98
C CYS A 295 -19.38 3.66 -7.13
N GLY A 296 -18.49 4.14 -8.00
CA GLY A 296 -18.81 5.01 -9.13
C GLY A 296 -19.30 6.41 -8.71
N LEU A 297 -18.91 6.88 -7.50
CA LEU A 297 -19.22 8.22 -7.02
C LEU A 297 -18.16 9.23 -7.47
N PRO A 298 -18.49 10.51 -7.62
CA PRO A 298 -17.50 11.55 -7.89
C PRO A 298 -16.41 11.61 -6.81
N LEU A 299 -15.14 11.69 -7.25
CA LEU A 299 -14.01 11.81 -6.34
C LEU A 299 -14.06 13.11 -5.54
N GLY A 300 -13.77 13.01 -4.25
CA GLY A 300 -13.74 14.16 -3.33
C GLY A 300 -12.40 14.89 -3.38
N SER A 301 -12.38 16.15 -2.92
CA SER A 301 -11.20 17.01 -2.93
C SER A 301 -10.05 16.44 -2.08
N THR A 302 -8.83 16.49 -2.61
CA THR A 302 -7.59 16.08 -1.92
C THR A 302 -6.88 17.23 -1.21
N ALA A 303 -7.47 18.44 -1.22
CA ALA A 303 -6.87 19.63 -0.62
C ALA A 303 -6.64 19.45 0.88
N LEU A 304 -5.53 20.02 1.37
CA LEU A 304 -5.19 20.02 2.80
C LEU A 304 -6.22 20.80 3.63
N THR A 305 -6.46 20.33 4.85
CA THR A 305 -7.32 21.01 5.85
C THR A 305 -6.54 22.02 6.70
N GLY A 306 -5.23 22.08 6.55
CA GLY A 306 -4.32 22.97 7.29
C GLY A 306 -3.09 23.35 6.50
N ILE A 307 -2.14 24.02 7.15
CA ILE A 307 -0.88 24.49 6.55
C ILE A 307 0.08 23.29 6.37
N SER A 308 0.13 22.40 7.33
CA SER A 308 0.95 21.18 7.28
C SER A 308 0.33 20.08 8.13
N VAL A 309 0.66 18.84 7.77
CA VAL A 309 0.22 17.62 8.47
C VAL A 309 1.41 16.71 8.69
N THR A 310 1.49 16.13 9.88
CA THR A 310 2.40 15.02 10.17
C THR A 310 1.60 13.82 10.66
N MET A 311 2.04 12.63 10.29
CA MET A 311 1.49 11.37 10.78
C MET A 311 2.62 10.49 11.30
N ASP A 312 2.57 10.17 12.58
CA ASP A 312 3.49 9.23 13.23
C ASP A 312 2.82 7.87 13.38
N ASN A 313 3.49 6.81 12.94
CA ASN A 313 3.05 5.46 13.27
C ASN A 313 3.45 5.10 14.71
N LEU A 314 2.57 4.42 15.41
CA LEU A 314 2.82 3.90 16.75
C LEU A 314 3.22 2.43 16.64
N ILE A 315 4.51 2.16 16.90
CA ILE A 315 5.11 0.84 16.73
C ILE A 315 5.25 0.15 18.10
N GLY A 316 4.66 -1.04 18.26
CA GLY A 316 4.75 -1.79 19.50
C GLY A 316 4.28 -0.97 20.70
N GLU A 317 5.12 -0.86 21.73
CA GLU A 317 4.83 -0.19 23.01
C GLU A 317 4.58 1.33 22.88
N GLU A 318 4.92 1.96 21.75
CA GLU A 318 4.60 3.38 21.51
C GLU A 318 3.09 3.65 21.59
N ALA A 319 2.25 2.64 21.32
CA ALA A 319 0.80 2.74 21.43
C ALA A 319 0.32 2.91 22.89
N GLU A 320 1.11 2.54 23.88
CA GLU A 320 0.77 2.73 25.31
C GLU A 320 0.83 4.20 25.73
N ARG A 321 1.44 5.06 24.92
CA ARG A 321 1.45 6.51 25.12
C ARG A 321 0.11 7.18 24.77
N TRP A 322 -0.93 6.42 24.48
CA TRP A 322 -2.24 6.94 24.10
C TRP A 322 -2.81 8.00 25.06
N PRO A 323 -2.61 7.92 26.42
CA PRO A 323 -3.12 8.96 27.31
C PRO A 323 -2.42 10.31 27.10
N ASP A 324 -1.09 10.29 26.90
CA ASP A 324 -0.30 11.51 26.64
C ASP A 324 -0.67 12.12 25.30
N ILE A 325 -0.84 11.29 24.26
CA ILE A 325 -1.24 11.72 22.92
C ILE A 325 -2.63 12.36 22.94
N LEU A 326 -3.60 11.77 23.67
CA LEU A 326 -4.94 12.35 23.79
C LEU A 326 -4.97 13.65 24.63
N ALA A 327 -3.95 13.95 25.41
CA ALA A 327 -3.81 15.22 26.09
C ALA A 327 -3.33 16.36 25.15
N GLU A 328 -2.78 16.04 23.98
CA GLU A 328 -2.41 16.99 22.93
C GLU A 328 -3.68 17.47 22.19
N ARG A 329 -3.89 18.78 22.11
CA ARG A 329 -5.14 19.35 21.52
C ARG A 329 -5.28 19.15 20.02
N ASP A 330 -4.15 19.04 19.30
CA ASP A 330 -4.10 18.98 17.84
C ASP A 330 -3.72 17.57 17.33
N ALA A 331 -3.75 16.56 18.22
CA ALA A 331 -3.46 15.19 17.89
C ALA A 331 -4.75 14.38 17.67
N HIS A 332 -4.79 13.63 16.58
CA HIS A 332 -5.85 12.70 16.25
C HIS A 332 -5.28 11.27 16.32
N LEU A 333 -5.72 10.51 17.31
CA LEU A 333 -5.21 9.17 17.59
C LEU A 333 -6.11 8.09 16.97
N HIS A 334 -5.49 7.18 16.23
CA HIS A 334 -6.12 5.99 15.69
C HIS A 334 -5.43 4.73 16.22
N LEU A 335 -6.10 3.98 17.07
CA LEU A 335 -5.65 2.66 17.52
C LEU A 335 -6.39 1.57 16.74
N TYR A 336 -5.65 0.53 16.33
CA TYR A 336 -6.18 -0.48 15.43
C TYR A 336 -6.86 -1.68 16.11
N GLY A 337 -6.92 -1.70 17.45
CA GLY A 337 -7.51 -2.83 18.19
C GLY A 337 -6.68 -4.12 18.14
N LYS A 338 -5.38 -4.02 17.89
CA LYS A 338 -4.48 -5.18 17.79
C LYS A 338 -3.87 -5.56 19.13
N HIS A 339 -3.55 -6.84 19.30
CA HIS A 339 -2.70 -7.27 20.39
C HIS A 339 -1.29 -6.70 20.24
N LEU A 340 -0.76 -6.14 21.34
CA LEU A 340 0.57 -5.54 21.39
C LEU A 340 1.65 -6.56 21.01
N ARG A 341 2.50 -6.16 20.04
CA ARG A 341 3.67 -6.94 19.62
C ARG A 341 4.80 -5.99 19.20
N PRO A 342 6.05 -6.26 19.60
CA PRO A 342 7.22 -5.50 19.14
C PRO A 342 7.27 -5.43 17.60
N GLY A 343 7.65 -4.29 17.05
CA GLY A 343 7.78 -4.07 15.61
C GLY A 343 6.46 -4.04 14.81
N ARG A 344 5.29 -4.15 15.47
CA ARG A 344 3.99 -4.10 14.80
C ARG A 344 3.40 -2.69 14.85
N LYS A 345 2.86 -2.22 13.73
CA LYS A 345 2.06 -0.99 13.69
C LYS A 345 0.76 -1.19 14.47
N MET A 346 0.63 -0.50 15.59
CA MET A 346 -0.49 -0.61 16.54
C MET A 346 -1.53 0.48 16.35
N GLY A 347 -1.12 1.61 15.78
CA GLY A 347 -1.91 2.78 15.56
C GLY A 347 -1.12 3.84 14.79
N HIS A 348 -1.70 5.01 14.66
CA HIS A 348 -1.02 6.21 14.20
C HIS A 348 -1.61 7.44 14.90
N VAL A 349 -0.87 8.52 14.87
CA VAL A 349 -1.33 9.83 15.32
C VAL A 349 -1.09 10.84 14.22
N THR A 350 -2.14 11.59 13.86
CA THR A 350 -2.08 12.69 12.89
C THR A 350 -2.13 14.03 13.62
N ARG A 351 -1.27 14.97 13.23
CA ARG A 351 -1.28 16.34 13.74
C ARG A 351 -1.42 17.31 12.59
N VAL A 352 -2.44 18.16 12.65
CA VAL A 352 -2.74 19.16 11.62
C VAL A 352 -2.40 20.55 12.16
N LYS A 353 -1.40 21.21 11.55
CA LYS A 353 -1.10 22.61 11.84
C LYS A 353 -2.00 23.49 10.99
N ARG A 354 -2.83 24.28 11.66
CA ARG A 354 -3.76 25.24 11.06
C ARG A 354 -3.20 26.65 11.03
#